data_337a788a4180a8917413f99b12e36b00
#
_entry.id   337a788a4180a8917413f99b12e36b00
#
_cell.length_a   1.000
_cell.length_b   1.000
_cell.length_c   1.000
_cell.angle_alpha   90.00
_cell.angle_beta   90.00
_cell.angle_gamma   90.00
#
_symmetry.space_group_name_H-M   'P 1'
#
loop_
_entity.id
_entity.type
_entity.pdbx_description
1 polymer ?
#
loop_
_entity_poly.entity_id
_entity_poly.type
_entity_poly.pdbx_seq_one_letter_code
_entity_poly.pdbx_strand_id
1 'polypeptide(L)'
;MEHIIIDGIEISNKGIERLEARTGLTILAEDSGELKNIVIKNMVIRDVNGSLVKSDGGGSAILIRKFGEKIKSRINGLQILNNHIYRTERNAINFRASANRDKWYPNLNVIVKNNLIEKVPGDGIVIFGCDGAIVEHNTLRDFPDILPDSEAAAGIWPFSSDNTIIQFNEVSGHKAKWDAQGYDSDWNSVGTIIQNNYSHDNYGGFVLVCNAGASYG
;
A
#
# COMPACT_ATOMS: atom_id res chain seq x y z
N MET A 1 -5.07 6.73 20.87
CA MET A 1 -3.99 7.64 20.39
C MET A 1 -4.61 8.51 19.31
N GLU A 2 -4.40 9.83 19.34
CA GLU A 2 -5.07 10.79 18.46
C GLU A 2 -4.14 11.94 18.09
N HIS A 3 -4.36 12.52 16.88
CA HIS A 3 -3.72 13.75 16.43
C HIS A 3 -2.17 13.69 16.38
N ILE A 4 -1.64 12.74 15.62
CA ILE A 4 -0.19 12.60 15.40
C ILE A 4 0.16 13.11 14.02
N ILE A 5 1.17 13.96 13.95
CA ILE A 5 1.76 14.43 12.69
C ILE A 5 3.24 14.03 12.67
N ILE A 6 3.65 13.31 11.65
CA ILE A 6 5.05 13.00 11.34
C ILE A 6 5.39 13.78 10.08
N ASP A 7 6.29 14.74 10.18
CA ASP A 7 6.54 15.74 9.14
C ASP A 7 8.04 16.00 8.93
N GLY A 8 8.48 15.97 7.67
CA GLY A 8 9.80 16.43 7.26
C GLY A 8 10.97 15.56 7.74
N ILE A 9 10.77 14.26 7.97
CA ILE A 9 11.82 13.35 8.45
C ILE A 9 12.35 12.51 7.30
N GLU A 10 13.66 12.31 7.24
CA GLU A 10 14.29 11.32 6.38
C GLU A 10 14.50 10.01 7.13
N ILE A 11 14.07 8.89 6.50
CA ILE A 11 14.22 7.54 7.03
C ILE A 11 15.01 6.69 6.03
N SER A 12 16.05 6.02 6.52
CA SER A 12 16.76 4.95 5.81
C SER A 12 16.93 3.76 6.75
N ASN A 13 16.60 2.56 6.29
CA ASN A 13 16.72 1.34 7.08
C ASN A 13 17.28 0.21 6.22
N LYS A 14 18.57 0.33 5.89
CA LYS A 14 19.32 -0.65 5.09
C LYS A 14 20.28 -1.43 5.97
N GLY A 15 20.06 -2.75 6.06
CA GLY A 15 21.03 -3.67 6.63
C GLY A 15 21.90 -4.34 5.57
N ILE A 16 22.90 -5.11 6.01
CA ILE A 16 23.77 -5.92 5.12
C ILE A 16 22.91 -6.93 4.35
N GLU A 17 21.98 -7.58 5.03
CA GLU A 17 21.07 -8.57 4.46
C GLU A 17 19.63 -8.10 4.51
N ARG A 18 18.76 -8.68 3.64
CA ARG A 18 17.31 -8.51 3.73
C ARG A 18 16.77 -9.18 4.99
N LEU A 19 15.86 -8.52 5.68
CA LEU A 19 15.15 -9.10 6.83
C LEU A 19 13.65 -8.96 6.65
N GLU A 20 12.90 -10.02 6.97
CA GLU A 20 11.45 -10.11 6.79
C GLU A 20 10.70 -8.88 7.29
N ALA A 21 10.88 -8.50 8.52
CA ALA A 21 10.12 -7.43 9.16
C ALA A 21 10.73 -6.02 9.01
N ARG A 22 11.74 -5.84 8.15
CA ARG A 22 12.38 -4.52 8.00
C ARG A 22 11.48 -3.56 7.22
N THR A 23 11.12 -2.47 7.88
CA THR A 23 10.28 -1.40 7.33
C THR A 23 10.91 -0.04 7.59
N GLY A 24 10.46 0.99 6.87
CA GLY A 24 10.82 2.38 7.15
C GLY A 24 10.03 2.91 8.34
N LEU A 25 8.71 3.00 8.20
CA LEU A 25 7.78 3.47 9.23
C LEU A 25 6.65 2.46 9.38
N THR A 26 6.26 2.16 10.62
CA THR A 26 5.11 1.30 10.90
C THR A 26 4.09 2.00 11.78
N ILE A 27 2.82 1.96 11.37
CA ILE A 27 1.68 2.28 12.22
C ILE A 27 1.00 0.96 12.59
N LEU A 28 0.88 0.71 13.88
CA LEU A 28 0.23 -0.49 14.40
C LEU A 28 -0.99 -0.13 15.24
N ALA A 29 -2.16 -0.63 14.83
CA ALA A 29 -3.39 -0.61 15.61
C ALA A 29 -3.74 -2.06 15.99
N GLU A 30 -3.39 -2.45 17.20
CA GLU A 30 -3.60 -3.80 17.72
C GLU A 30 -4.35 -3.75 19.04
N ASP A 31 -5.52 -4.39 19.11
CA ASP A 31 -6.38 -4.44 20.27
C ASP A 31 -6.55 -3.09 21.01
N SER A 32 -6.62 -2.01 20.24
CA SER A 32 -6.48 -0.61 20.72
C SER A 32 -7.71 0.26 20.45
N GLY A 33 -8.76 -0.28 19.83
CA GLY A 33 -9.92 0.51 19.44
C GLY A 33 -9.63 1.40 18.22
N GLU A 34 -10.00 2.65 18.26
CA GLU A 34 -9.85 3.59 17.16
C GLU A 34 -8.65 4.53 17.38
N LEU A 35 -7.70 4.54 16.44
CA LEU A 35 -6.66 5.55 16.33
C LEU A 35 -7.16 6.66 15.39
N LYS A 36 -6.98 7.93 15.76
CA LYS A 36 -7.56 9.05 14.99
C LYS A 36 -6.54 10.07 14.53
N ASN A 37 -6.78 10.59 13.32
CA ASN A 37 -6.10 11.77 12.78
C ASN A 37 -4.57 11.64 12.80
N ILE A 38 -4.06 10.70 12.03
CA ILE A 38 -2.62 10.48 11.83
C ILE A 38 -2.22 11.05 10.48
N VAL A 39 -1.22 11.90 10.45
CA VAL A 39 -0.69 12.52 9.23
C VAL A 39 0.79 12.18 9.08
N ILE A 40 1.17 11.59 7.93
CA ILE A 40 2.54 11.32 7.52
C ILE A 40 2.82 12.18 6.28
N LYS A 41 3.68 13.16 6.38
CA LYS A 41 3.88 14.07 5.27
C LYS A 41 5.31 14.58 5.11
N ASN A 42 5.64 14.98 3.88
CA ASN A 42 6.93 15.59 3.52
C ASN A 42 8.13 14.73 3.95
N MET A 43 7.94 13.42 3.96
CA MET A 43 8.98 12.46 4.35
C MET A 43 9.85 12.10 3.16
N VAL A 44 11.09 11.77 3.43
CA VAL A 44 11.96 11.03 2.50
C VAL A 44 12.18 9.64 3.09
N ILE A 45 11.69 8.59 2.45
CA ILE A 45 11.87 7.21 2.92
C ILE A 45 12.60 6.43 1.85
N ARG A 46 13.79 5.95 2.18
CA ARG A 46 14.67 5.33 1.18
C ARG A 46 15.52 4.21 1.75
N ASP A 47 16.02 3.39 0.84
CA ASP A 47 16.99 2.35 1.16
C ASP A 47 16.50 1.44 2.31
N VAL A 48 15.30 0.88 2.14
CA VAL A 48 14.72 -0.10 3.08
C VAL A 48 14.78 -1.46 2.43
N ASN A 49 15.65 -2.35 2.89
CA ASN A 49 15.81 -3.69 2.32
C ASN A 49 15.17 -4.80 3.18
N GLY A 50 13.87 -4.89 3.11
CA GLY A 50 13.10 -6.00 3.67
C GLY A 50 13.06 -7.24 2.76
N SER A 51 12.20 -8.20 3.07
CA SER A 51 11.98 -9.34 2.18
C SER A 51 11.35 -8.91 0.86
N LEU A 52 11.75 -9.58 -0.22
CA LEU A 52 11.10 -9.48 -1.53
C LEU A 52 9.89 -10.42 -1.66
N VAL A 53 9.67 -11.29 -0.70
CA VAL A 53 8.57 -12.27 -0.68
C VAL A 53 7.35 -11.70 0.04
N LYS A 54 6.18 -11.72 -0.63
CA LYS A 54 4.94 -11.13 -0.12
C LYS A 54 4.47 -11.75 1.21
N SER A 55 4.60 -13.07 1.35
CA SER A 55 4.19 -13.81 2.55
C SER A 55 4.99 -13.46 3.80
N ASP A 56 6.23 -13.07 3.66
CA ASP A 56 7.09 -12.69 4.80
C ASP A 56 6.65 -11.39 5.47
N GLY A 57 5.81 -10.62 4.78
CA GLY A 57 5.15 -9.45 5.35
C GLY A 57 6.03 -8.24 5.61
N GLY A 58 7.29 -8.31 5.29
CA GLY A 58 8.25 -7.21 5.43
C GLY A 58 8.42 -6.37 4.17
N GLY A 59 9.45 -5.51 4.16
CA GLY A 59 9.85 -4.79 2.98
C GLY A 59 8.89 -3.68 2.55
N SER A 60 8.48 -2.82 3.46
CA SER A 60 7.64 -1.68 3.11
C SER A 60 8.28 -0.37 3.57
N ALA A 61 8.17 0.68 2.77
CA ALA A 61 8.56 2.02 3.25
C ALA A 61 7.62 2.47 4.37
N ILE A 62 6.32 2.40 4.15
CA ILE A 62 5.28 2.68 5.13
C ILE A 62 4.39 1.45 5.25
N LEU A 63 4.35 0.87 6.44
CA LEU A 63 3.51 -0.27 6.77
C LEU A 63 2.40 0.15 7.74
N ILE A 64 1.16 -0.06 7.36
CA ILE A 64 -0.01 0.15 8.20
C ILE A 64 -0.59 -1.22 8.55
N ARG A 65 -0.56 -1.59 9.84
CA ARG A 65 -1.07 -2.88 10.33
C ARG A 65 -2.23 -2.67 11.27
N LYS A 66 -3.30 -3.40 11.02
CA LYS A 66 -4.50 -3.35 11.82
C LYS A 66 -4.96 -4.75 12.19
N PHE A 67 -5.02 -5.02 13.49
CA PHE A 67 -5.53 -6.27 14.04
C PHE A 67 -6.41 -5.99 15.28
N GLY A 68 -7.34 -6.89 15.58
CA GLY A 68 -8.18 -6.77 16.75
C GLY A 68 -8.82 -8.12 17.07
N GLU A 69 -8.17 -8.89 17.90
CA GLU A 69 -8.73 -10.18 18.40
C GLU A 69 -9.59 -9.96 19.63
N LYS A 70 -9.14 -9.13 20.55
CA LYS A 70 -9.85 -8.80 21.80
C LYS A 70 -10.68 -7.51 21.65
N ILE A 71 -10.07 -6.49 21.04
CA ILE A 71 -10.71 -5.20 20.82
C ILE A 71 -10.58 -4.88 19.33
N LYS A 72 -11.73 -4.72 18.65
CA LYS A 72 -11.73 -4.30 17.24
C LYS A 72 -10.91 -3.02 17.08
N SER A 73 -9.99 -3.00 16.14
CA SER A 73 -9.07 -1.88 15.94
C SER A 73 -9.18 -1.31 14.52
N ARG A 74 -9.12 0.00 14.39
CA ARG A 74 -9.05 0.70 13.10
C ARG A 74 -8.32 2.03 13.21
N ILE A 75 -7.98 2.58 12.08
CA ILE A 75 -7.48 3.95 11.96
C ILE A 75 -8.57 4.77 11.25
N ASN A 76 -8.89 5.93 11.80
CA ASN A 76 -9.87 6.87 11.26
C ASN A 76 -9.19 8.22 11.03
N GLY A 77 -9.07 8.63 9.77
CA GLY A 77 -8.37 9.87 9.40
C GLY A 77 -6.86 9.67 9.27
N LEU A 78 -6.41 8.72 8.43
CA LEU A 78 -5.01 8.59 8.05
C LEU A 78 -4.74 9.35 6.76
N GLN A 79 -3.73 10.21 6.78
CA GLN A 79 -3.27 10.94 5.61
C GLN A 79 -1.79 10.66 5.35
N ILE A 80 -1.44 10.26 4.12
CA ILE A 80 -0.06 10.03 3.66
C ILE A 80 0.17 10.97 2.48
N LEU A 81 0.89 12.08 2.72
CA LEU A 81 0.90 13.23 1.83
C LEU A 81 2.30 13.69 1.46
N ASN A 82 2.55 13.98 0.18
CA ASN A 82 3.75 14.67 -0.28
C ASN A 82 5.07 13.95 0.13
N ASN A 83 5.09 12.64 0.19
CA ASN A 83 6.29 11.90 0.56
C ASN A 83 7.07 11.49 -0.70
N HIS A 84 8.39 11.40 -0.59
CA HIS A 84 9.27 10.82 -1.58
C HIS A 84 9.79 9.47 -1.07
N ILE A 85 9.38 8.39 -1.73
CA ILE A 85 9.71 7.01 -1.37
C ILE A 85 10.51 6.39 -2.50
N TYR A 86 11.69 5.87 -2.21
CA TYR A 86 12.49 5.24 -3.26
C TYR A 86 13.49 4.21 -2.76
N ARG A 87 13.78 3.22 -3.60
CA ARG A 87 14.65 2.08 -3.28
C ARG A 87 14.23 1.39 -1.98
N THR A 88 12.96 1.08 -1.87
CA THR A 88 12.42 0.30 -0.75
C THR A 88 11.96 -1.06 -1.26
N GLU A 89 12.21 -2.09 -0.50
CA GLU A 89 11.88 -3.48 -0.80
C GLU A 89 10.93 -4.00 0.28
N ARG A 90 9.82 -4.64 -0.03
CA ARG A 90 9.23 -4.97 -1.31
C ARG A 90 8.31 -3.83 -1.81
N ASN A 91 7.52 -3.24 -0.92
CA ASN A 91 6.42 -2.32 -1.23
C ASN A 91 6.75 -0.88 -0.81
N ALA A 92 6.04 0.09 -1.38
CA ALA A 92 6.12 1.46 -0.88
C ALA A 92 5.14 1.69 0.28
N ILE A 93 3.84 1.75 0.02
CA ILE A 93 2.81 1.97 1.04
C ILE A 93 1.93 0.72 1.11
N ASN A 94 1.93 0.04 2.24
CA ASN A 94 1.27 -1.25 2.40
C ASN A 94 0.36 -1.27 3.62
N PHE A 95 -0.93 -1.46 3.39
CA PHE A 95 -1.90 -1.72 4.44
C PHE A 95 -2.05 -3.23 4.64
N ARG A 96 -2.17 -3.66 5.89
CA ARG A 96 -2.45 -5.05 6.25
C ARG A 96 -3.56 -5.14 7.27
N ALA A 97 -4.56 -5.94 6.96
CA ALA A 97 -5.75 -6.14 7.77
C ALA A 97 -6.26 -7.57 7.65
N SER A 98 -7.38 -7.91 8.26
CA SER A 98 -8.08 -9.17 8.01
C SER A 98 -8.90 -9.08 6.73
N ALA A 99 -8.81 -10.10 5.90
CA ALA A 99 -9.67 -10.26 4.71
C ALA A 99 -11.05 -10.84 5.06
N ASN A 100 -11.22 -11.39 6.27
CA ASN A 100 -12.47 -11.99 6.70
C ASN A 100 -13.56 -10.92 6.89
N ARG A 101 -14.61 -10.98 6.08
CA ARG A 101 -15.73 -10.02 6.11
C ARG A 101 -16.57 -10.11 7.39
N ASP A 102 -16.66 -11.23 8.06
CA ASP A 102 -17.37 -11.36 9.35
C ASP A 102 -16.68 -10.58 10.46
N LYS A 103 -15.37 -10.36 10.32
CA LYS A 103 -14.55 -9.58 11.25
C LYS A 103 -14.21 -8.20 10.70
N TRP A 104 -14.87 -7.78 9.62
CA TRP A 104 -14.51 -6.54 8.93
C TRP A 104 -14.81 -5.32 9.80
N TYR A 105 -13.79 -4.55 10.05
CA TYR A 105 -13.86 -3.29 10.79
C TYR A 105 -12.88 -2.31 10.12
N PRO A 106 -13.29 -1.66 9.01
CA PRO A 106 -12.37 -1.01 8.10
C PRO A 106 -11.73 0.25 8.68
N ASN A 107 -10.56 0.60 8.15
CA ASN A 107 -10.03 1.95 8.30
C ASN A 107 -10.92 2.92 7.54
N LEU A 108 -11.10 4.13 8.08
CA LEU A 108 -11.97 5.16 7.53
C LEU A 108 -11.18 6.44 7.23
N ASN A 109 -11.69 7.25 6.29
CA ASN A 109 -11.13 8.55 5.97
C ASN A 109 -9.62 8.48 5.68
N VAL A 110 -9.23 7.51 4.82
CA VAL A 110 -7.84 7.31 4.39
C VAL A 110 -7.59 8.12 3.12
N ILE A 111 -6.53 8.92 3.12
CA ILE A 111 -6.08 9.70 1.97
C ILE A 111 -4.60 9.41 1.71
N VAL A 112 -4.27 8.99 0.48
CA VAL A 112 -2.90 8.83 0.00
C VAL A 112 -2.72 9.74 -1.21
N LYS A 113 -1.97 10.83 -1.05
CA LYS A 113 -1.96 11.90 -2.06
C LYS A 113 -0.60 12.55 -2.27
N ASN A 114 -0.32 12.92 -3.52
CA ASN A 114 0.87 13.68 -3.94
C ASN A 114 2.20 12.98 -3.55
N ASN A 115 2.26 11.66 -3.49
CA ASN A 115 3.49 10.97 -3.20
C ASN A 115 4.25 10.64 -4.49
N LEU A 116 5.57 10.78 -4.45
CA LEU A 116 6.47 10.30 -5.47
C LEU A 116 7.09 8.98 -5.02
N ILE A 117 6.89 7.91 -5.78
CA ILE A 117 7.35 6.57 -5.48
C ILE A 117 8.21 6.07 -6.63
N GLU A 118 9.46 5.71 -6.36
CA GLU A 118 10.41 5.33 -7.39
C GLU A 118 11.25 4.11 -6.97
N LYS A 119 11.57 3.26 -7.92
CA LYS A 119 12.50 2.14 -7.74
C LYS A 119 12.08 1.20 -6.60
N VAL A 120 10.79 0.88 -6.60
CA VAL A 120 10.19 -0.10 -5.68
C VAL A 120 9.84 -1.35 -6.50
N PRO A 121 10.40 -2.53 -6.20
CA PRO A 121 10.24 -3.69 -7.08
C PRO A 121 8.86 -4.36 -7.00
N GLY A 122 8.16 -4.19 -5.90
CA GLY A 122 6.87 -4.83 -5.65
C GLY A 122 5.68 -3.88 -5.79
N ASP A 123 4.77 -3.94 -4.85
CA ASP A 123 3.56 -3.13 -4.89
C ASP A 123 3.85 -1.67 -4.56
N GLY A 124 3.26 -0.76 -5.32
CA GLY A 124 3.36 0.66 -5.05
C GLY A 124 2.50 1.08 -3.86
N ILE A 125 1.18 1.06 -4.01
CA ILE A 125 0.22 1.42 -2.96
C ILE A 125 -0.84 0.33 -2.84
N VAL A 126 -0.89 -0.33 -1.69
CA VAL A 126 -1.87 -1.37 -1.37
C VAL A 126 -2.84 -0.84 -0.33
N ILE A 127 -4.12 -0.72 -0.68
CA ILE A 127 -5.21 -0.32 0.21
C ILE A 127 -5.93 -1.58 0.70
N PHE A 128 -5.65 -2.01 1.92
CA PHE A 128 -6.23 -3.22 2.46
C PHE A 128 -7.07 -2.93 3.72
N GLY A 129 -8.33 -3.36 3.70
CA GLY A 129 -9.26 -3.23 4.82
C GLY A 129 -9.68 -1.79 5.10
N CYS A 130 -10.00 -1.03 4.06
CA CYS A 130 -10.46 0.35 4.14
C CYS A 130 -11.88 0.49 3.59
N ASP A 131 -12.58 1.53 4.00
CA ASP A 131 -13.85 1.97 3.42
C ASP A 131 -13.77 3.46 3.10
N GLY A 132 -14.00 3.79 1.81
CA GLY A 132 -13.95 5.16 1.32
C GLY A 132 -12.54 5.74 1.21
N ALA A 133 -11.50 4.91 0.98
CA ALA A 133 -10.15 5.42 0.78
C ALA A 133 -10.01 6.19 -0.54
N ILE A 134 -9.24 7.28 -0.53
CA ILE A 134 -8.93 8.10 -1.70
C ILE A 134 -7.43 8.04 -1.97
N VAL A 135 -7.05 7.60 -3.17
CA VAL A 135 -5.67 7.54 -3.65
C VAL A 135 -5.55 8.42 -4.89
N GLU A 136 -4.90 9.56 -4.76
CA GLU A 136 -4.90 10.54 -5.85
C GLU A 136 -3.61 11.34 -5.98
N HIS A 137 -3.33 11.79 -7.21
CA HIS A 137 -2.18 12.64 -7.54
C HIS A 137 -0.84 12.04 -7.12
N ASN A 138 -0.70 10.71 -7.12
CA ASN A 138 0.56 10.05 -6.86
C ASN A 138 1.26 9.72 -8.19
N THR A 139 2.59 9.81 -8.20
CA THR A 139 3.42 9.39 -9.32
C THR A 139 4.27 8.20 -8.87
N LEU A 140 4.10 7.07 -9.55
CA LEU A 140 4.83 5.83 -9.31
C LEU A 140 5.60 5.44 -10.56
N ARG A 141 6.91 5.22 -10.46
CA ARG A 141 7.73 4.91 -11.64
C ARG A 141 8.97 4.08 -11.34
N ASP A 142 9.53 3.47 -12.39
CA ASP A 142 10.79 2.73 -12.33
C ASP A 142 10.75 1.53 -11.37
N PHE A 143 9.80 0.64 -11.52
CA PHE A 143 9.72 -0.60 -10.74
C PHE A 143 10.73 -1.63 -11.29
N PRO A 144 11.86 -1.88 -10.59
CA PRO A 144 12.87 -2.79 -11.10
C PRO A 144 12.44 -4.25 -11.05
N ASP A 145 12.88 -5.03 -12.03
CA ASP A 145 12.66 -6.47 -12.12
C ASP A 145 13.65 -7.24 -11.23
N ILE A 146 13.40 -7.24 -9.92
CA ILE A 146 14.22 -7.96 -8.94
C ILE A 146 13.41 -8.85 -8.00
N LEU A 147 12.09 -8.95 -8.21
CA LEU A 147 11.26 -9.86 -7.46
C LEU A 147 11.58 -11.32 -7.82
N PRO A 148 11.46 -12.27 -6.87
CA PRO A 148 11.48 -13.70 -7.22
C PRO A 148 10.43 -14.02 -8.27
N ASP A 149 10.71 -15.02 -9.11
CA ASP A 149 9.84 -15.45 -10.22
C ASP A 149 8.43 -15.90 -9.79
N SER A 150 8.24 -16.19 -8.53
CA SER A 150 6.94 -16.58 -7.94
C SER A 150 6.11 -15.41 -7.44
N GLU A 151 6.67 -14.20 -7.41
CA GLU A 151 6.03 -13.03 -6.83
C GLU A 151 5.30 -12.20 -7.88
N ALA A 152 4.09 -11.76 -7.52
CA ALA A 152 3.27 -10.87 -8.30
C ALA A 152 3.14 -9.51 -7.61
N ALA A 153 3.02 -8.43 -8.38
CA ALA A 153 2.88 -7.09 -7.84
C ALA A 153 2.24 -6.13 -8.85
N ALA A 154 1.54 -5.12 -8.36
CA ALA A 154 0.90 -4.08 -9.17
C ALA A 154 1.17 -2.67 -8.62
N GLY A 155 0.84 -1.65 -9.40
CA GLY A 155 1.09 -0.27 -9.02
C GLY A 155 0.23 0.20 -7.85
N ILE A 156 -1.07 0.36 -8.06
CA ILE A 156 -2.04 0.83 -7.04
C ILE A 156 -3.28 -0.06 -7.06
N TRP A 157 -3.62 -0.64 -5.91
CA TRP A 157 -4.76 -1.56 -5.83
C TRP A 157 -5.38 -1.67 -4.43
N PRO A 158 -6.72 -1.85 -4.33
CA PRO A 158 -7.41 -2.21 -3.11
C PRO A 158 -7.51 -3.73 -2.97
N PHE A 159 -7.53 -4.20 -1.74
CA PHE A 159 -7.84 -5.58 -1.38
C PHE A 159 -8.77 -5.61 -0.17
N SER A 160 -9.85 -6.40 -0.24
CA SER A 160 -10.81 -6.46 0.87
C SER A 160 -11.22 -5.08 1.39
N SER A 161 -11.50 -4.16 0.47
CA SER A 161 -11.80 -2.75 0.74
C SER A 161 -13.04 -2.31 -0.02
N ASP A 162 -13.78 -1.35 0.53
CA ASP A 162 -14.99 -0.84 -0.10
C ASP A 162 -14.85 0.63 -0.47
N ASN A 163 -15.57 1.05 -1.52
CA ASN A 163 -15.70 2.43 -1.95
C ASN A 163 -14.35 3.15 -2.16
N THR A 164 -13.31 2.42 -2.59
CA THR A 164 -11.99 3.01 -2.86
C THR A 164 -12.01 3.80 -4.16
N ILE A 165 -11.52 5.03 -4.14
CA ILE A 165 -11.36 5.88 -5.32
C ILE A 165 -9.87 6.02 -5.64
N ILE A 166 -9.47 5.62 -6.84
CA ILE A 166 -8.12 5.75 -7.39
C ILE A 166 -8.19 6.69 -8.58
N GLN A 167 -7.64 7.90 -8.46
CA GLN A 167 -7.79 8.93 -9.49
C GLN A 167 -6.59 9.85 -9.62
N PHE A 168 -6.38 10.38 -10.81
CA PHE A 168 -5.33 11.36 -11.13
C PHE A 168 -3.91 10.88 -10.77
N ASN A 169 -3.66 9.57 -10.78
CA ASN A 169 -2.33 9.02 -10.54
C ASN A 169 -1.64 8.69 -11.86
N GLU A 170 -0.32 8.64 -11.82
CA GLU A 170 0.53 8.11 -12.88
C GLU A 170 1.27 6.88 -12.37
N VAL A 171 1.22 5.78 -13.12
CA VAL A 171 1.98 4.55 -12.84
C VAL A 171 2.70 4.10 -14.10
N SER A 172 4.02 3.98 -14.02
CA SER A 172 4.83 3.61 -15.17
C SER A 172 6.05 2.73 -14.82
N GLY A 173 6.48 1.96 -15.81
CA GLY A 173 7.70 1.17 -15.73
C GLY A 173 7.65 0.01 -14.75
N HIS A 174 6.48 -0.56 -14.49
CA HIS A 174 6.34 -1.75 -13.66
C HIS A 174 6.77 -3.00 -14.43
N LYS A 175 7.78 -3.72 -13.91
CA LYS A 175 8.44 -4.83 -14.62
C LYS A 175 8.39 -6.15 -13.86
N ALA A 176 7.50 -6.31 -12.89
CA ALA A 176 7.28 -7.60 -12.26
C ALA A 176 6.89 -8.65 -13.32
N LYS A 177 7.25 -9.89 -13.07
CA LYS A 177 6.98 -10.99 -14.00
C LYS A 177 5.49 -11.34 -14.05
N TRP A 178 4.80 -11.21 -12.94
CA TRP A 178 3.37 -11.46 -12.81
C TRP A 178 2.65 -10.22 -12.34
N ASP A 179 1.42 -10.04 -12.80
CA ASP A 179 0.60 -8.85 -12.66
C ASP A 179 1.22 -7.65 -13.40
N ALA A 180 2.00 -6.82 -12.76
CA ALA A 180 2.70 -5.65 -13.32
C ALA A 180 1.82 -4.62 -14.04
N GLN A 181 0.52 -4.57 -13.77
CA GLN A 181 -0.34 -3.51 -14.27
C GLN A 181 -0.22 -2.25 -13.42
N GLY A 182 -0.62 -1.12 -14.02
CA GLY A 182 -0.62 0.16 -13.30
C GLY A 182 -1.62 0.16 -12.15
N TYR A 183 -2.80 -0.39 -12.39
CA TYR A 183 -3.92 -0.39 -11.44
C TYR A 183 -4.57 -1.76 -11.38
N ASP A 184 -5.18 -2.05 -10.22
CA ASP A 184 -5.92 -3.28 -10.02
C ASP A 184 -7.15 -3.03 -9.14
N SER A 185 -8.24 -3.77 -9.39
CA SER A 185 -9.36 -3.93 -8.48
C SER A 185 -9.38 -5.37 -8.04
N ASP A 186 -8.72 -5.63 -6.92
CA ASP A 186 -8.43 -6.97 -6.45
C ASP A 186 -9.55 -7.53 -5.56
N TRP A 187 -9.37 -8.76 -5.17
CA TRP A 187 -10.39 -9.60 -4.55
C TRP A 187 -11.05 -8.97 -3.33
N ASN A 188 -12.32 -9.36 -3.14
CA ASN A 188 -13.09 -8.99 -1.97
C ASN A 188 -13.26 -7.47 -1.78
N SER A 189 -13.20 -6.72 -2.89
CA SER A 189 -13.39 -5.26 -2.90
C SER A 189 -14.73 -4.93 -3.55
N VAL A 190 -15.43 -3.92 -3.02
CA VAL A 190 -16.73 -3.47 -3.50
C VAL A 190 -16.71 -1.97 -3.78
N GLY A 191 -17.28 -1.55 -4.92
CA GLY A 191 -17.44 -0.12 -5.24
C GLY A 191 -16.12 0.60 -5.56
N THR A 192 -15.09 -0.11 -6.06
CA THR A 192 -13.84 0.50 -6.51
C THR A 192 -14.08 1.37 -7.74
N ILE A 193 -13.59 2.61 -7.71
CA ILE A 193 -13.61 3.54 -8.83
C ILE A 193 -12.16 3.85 -9.26
N ILE A 194 -11.81 3.53 -10.50
CA ILE A 194 -10.51 3.84 -11.11
C ILE A 194 -10.78 4.82 -12.26
N GLN A 195 -10.41 6.09 -12.10
CA GLN A 195 -10.72 7.13 -13.08
C GLN A 195 -9.60 8.16 -13.23
N ASN A 196 -9.49 8.76 -14.41
CA ASN A 196 -8.56 9.86 -14.70
C ASN A 196 -7.09 9.56 -14.34
N ASN A 197 -6.67 8.31 -14.47
CA ASN A 197 -5.31 7.88 -14.23
C ASN A 197 -4.54 7.72 -15.53
N TYR A 198 -3.22 7.82 -15.45
CA TYR A 198 -2.31 7.55 -16.54
C TYR A 198 -1.46 6.31 -16.22
N SER A 199 -1.41 5.37 -17.16
CA SER A 199 -0.61 4.14 -17.04
C SER A 199 0.14 3.91 -18.34
N HIS A 200 1.46 3.74 -18.27
CA HIS A 200 2.28 3.51 -19.45
C HIS A 200 3.55 2.69 -19.12
N ASP A 201 4.08 2.04 -20.12
CA ASP A 201 5.33 1.25 -20.03
C ASP A 201 5.32 0.16 -18.93
N ASN A 202 4.14 -0.32 -18.55
CA ASN A 202 3.96 -1.41 -17.61
C ASN A 202 3.82 -2.75 -18.33
N TYR A 203 4.43 -3.81 -17.83
CA TYR A 203 4.39 -5.13 -18.46
C TYR A 203 2.99 -5.77 -18.43
N GLY A 204 2.23 -5.58 -17.35
CA GLY A 204 0.89 -6.11 -17.18
C GLY A 204 -0.24 -5.25 -17.78
N GLY A 205 0.07 -4.07 -18.31
CA GLY A 205 -0.92 -3.19 -18.93
C GLY A 205 -1.54 -2.16 -18.00
N PHE A 206 -2.75 -1.69 -18.32
CA PHE A 206 -3.40 -0.59 -17.59
C PHE A 206 -4.07 -1.04 -16.30
N VAL A 207 -5.05 -1.95 -16.38
CA VAL A 207 -5.86 -2.36 -15.23
C VAL A 207 -6.16 -3.85 -15.26
N LEU A 208 -6.14 -4.48 -14.09
CA LEU A 208 -6.69 -5.80 -13.84
C LEU A 208 -7.96 -5.67 -12.99
N VAL A 209 -8.99 -6.43 -13.30
CA VAL A 209 -10.14 -6.63 -12.43
C VAL A 209 -10.16 -8.11 -12.06
N CYS A 210 -9.88 -8.39 -10.81
CA CYS A 210 -9.62 -9.75 -10.33
C CYS A 210 -10.64 -10.17 -9.27
N ASN A 211 -11.40 -11.20 -9.56
CA ASN A 211 -12.30 -11.85 -8.60
C ASN A 211 -12.47 -13.34 -8.85
N ALA A 212 -11.57 -13.96 -9.60
CA ALA A 212 -11.68 -15.37 -9.96
C ALA A 212 -11.38 -16.29 -8.77
N GLY A 213 -12.36 -17.09 -8.36
CA GLY A 213 -12.18 -18.14 -7.35
C GLY A 213 -12.05 -17.68 -5.91
N ALA A 214 -12.22 -16.42 -5.62
CA ALA A 214 -12.25 -15.92 -4.26
C ALA A 214 -13.67 -16.02 -3.69
N SER A 215 -13.90 -17.00 -2.87
CA SER A 215 -15.09 -17.07 -2.02
C SER A 215 -14.78 -16.45 -0.66
N TYR A 216 -14.70 -15.17 -0.61
CA TYR A 216 -14.83 -14.43 0.65
C TYR A 216 -16.29 -14.01 0.74
N GLY A 217 -17.12 -14.99 1.15
CA GLY A 217 -18.56 -14.80 1.32
C GLY A 217 -18.89 -13.91 2.48
#